data_af323668baa157318d826a3fca447634
#
_entry.id   af323668baa157318d826a3fca447634
#
_cell.length_a   1.000
_cell.length_b   1.000
_cell.length_c   1.000
_cell.angle_alpha   90.00
_cell.angle_beta   90.00
_cell.angle_gamma   90.00
#
_symmetry.space_group_name_H-M   'P 1'
#
loop_
_entity.id
_entity.type
_entity.pdbx_description
1 polymer ?
#
loop_
_entity_poly.entity_id
_entity_poly.type
_entity_poly.pdbx_seq_one_letter_code
_entity_poly.pdbx_strand_id
1 'polypeptide(L)'
;MPYLSERDKSDLLFGIKTGFDIVAASFVTRDEDIIQIRKLLDENGGKDISIIAKIENQDGVDNIDDILRVADGIMVARGDMGVEIPFVEIPRIQKELIHKGYNAGKQVITATQMLDSMIKNPRPTRAETTDVANAIYDGTSAIMLSGETAAGAYPCLLYTSDAADEARS
;
A
#
# COMPACT_ATOMS: atom_id res chain seq x y z
N MET A 1 -4.52 -22.43 -7.24
CA MET A 1 -4.19 -22.58 -5.79
C MET A 1 -5.18 -21.74 -5.00
N PRO A 2 -5.58 -22.13 -3.77
CA PRO A 2 -6.37 -21.24 -2.93
C PRO A 2 -5.52 -20.02 -2.58
N TYR A 3 -6.13 -18.84 -2.52
CA TYR A 3 -5.45 -17.58 -2.19
C TYR A 3 -4.86 -17.61 -0.76
N LEU A 4 -5.65 -18.07 0.22
CA LEU A 4 -5.19 -18.24 1.61
C LEU A 4 -4.63 -19.64 1.84
N SER A 5 -3.35 -19.73 2.19
CA SER A 5 -2.75 -20.95 2.72
C SER A 5 -3.20 -21.21 4.17
N GLU A 6 -2.96 -22.40 4.71
CA GLU A 6 -3.25 -22.70 6.11
C GLU A 6 -2.42 -21.82 7.09
N ARG A 7 -1.23 -21.42 6.66
CA ARG A 7 -0.40 -20.49 7.42
C ARG A 7 -1.04 -19.09 7.44
N ASP A 8 -1.47 -18.57 6.30
CA ASP A 8 -2.12 -17.26 6.23
C ASP A 8 -3.37 -17.20 7.11
N LYS A 9 -4.18 -18.27 7.12
CA LYS A 9 -5.33 -18.39 8.02
C LYS A 9 -4.93 -18.34 9.49
N SER A 10 -3.89 -19.08 9.85
CA SER A 10 -3.36 -19.08 11.23
C SER A 10 -2.86 -17.69 11.64
N ASP A 11 -2.15 -17.00 10.75
CA ASP A 11 -1.60 -15.67 10.99
C ASP A 11 -2.72 -14.62 11.12
N LEU A 12 -3.78 -14.71 10.30
CA LEU A 12 -4.97 -13.86 10.43
C LEU A 12 -5.70 -14.07 11.76
N LEU A 13 -5.89 -15.32 12.19
CA LEU A 13 -6.49 -15.64 13.48
C LEU A 13 -5.64 -15.13 14.64
N PHE A 14 -4.32 -15.20 14.53
CA PHE A 14 -3.41 -14.59 15.49
C PHE A 14 -3.55 -13.06 15.52
N GLY A 15 -3.65 -12.41 14.36
CA GLY A 15 -3.87 -10.97 14.23
C GLY A 15 -5.15 -10.51 14.94
N ILE A 16 -6.26 -11.24 14.74
CA ILE A 16 -7.52 -10.98 15.46
C ILE A 16 -7.31 -11.05 16.98
N LYS A 17 -6.67 -12.13 17.45
CA LYS A 17 -6.43 -12.36 18.88
C LYS A 17 -5.54 -11.29 19.51
N THR A 18 -4.60 -10.73 18.75
CA THR A 18 -3.69 -9.67 19.21
C THR A 18 -4.21 -8.27 19.02
N GLY A 19 -5.38 -8.11 18.40
CA GLY A 19 -6.05 -6.81 18.23
C GLY A 19 -5.45 -5.95 17.12
N PHE A 20 -5.15 -6.54 15.96
CA PHE A 20 -4.74 -5.78 14.80
C PHE A 20 -5.92 -4.97 14.23
N ASP A 21 -5.64 -3.74 13.80
CA ASP A 21 -6.64 -2.86 13.20
C ASP A 21 -6.72 -3.02 11.67
N ILE A 22 -5.61 -3.41 11.03
CA ILE A 22 -5.49 -3.47 9.57
C ILE A 22 -4.75 -4.73 9.15
N VAL A 23 -5.23 -5.34 8.07
CA VAL A 23 -4.54 -6.41 7.33
C VAL A 23 -4.18 -5.91 5.94
N ALA A 24 -2.91 -5.98 5.57
CA ALA A 24 -2.42 -5.72 4.22
C ALA A 24 -2.27 -7.04 3.46
N ALA A 25 -3.16 -7.27 2.50
CA ALA A 25 -3.23 -8.51 1.71
C ALA A 25 -2.31 -8.44 0.50
N SER A 26 -1.27 -9.28 0.46
CA SER A 26 -0.31 -9.31 -0.65
C SER A 26 -0.84 -10.08 -1.87
N PHE A 27 -0.37 -9.69 -3.06
CA PHE A 27 -0.67 -10.35 -4.34
C PHE A 27 -2.15 -10.53 -4.63
N VAL A 28 -2.96 -9.53 -4.29
CA VAL A 28 -4.38 -9.52 -4.64
C VAL A 28 -4.53 -9.38 -6.15
N THR A 29 -5.27 -10.30 -6.76
CA THR A 29 -5.51 -10.34 -8.21
C THR A 29 -6.97 -10.06 -8.56
N ARG A 30 -7.91 -10.30 -7.63
CA ARG A 30 -9.35 -10.17 -7.85
C ARG A 30 -10.10 -9.96 -6.53
N ASP A 31 -11.36 -9.63 -6.62
CA ASP A 31 -12.25 -9.40 -5.47
C ASP A 31 -12.46 -10.63 -4.59
N GLU A 32 -12.49 -11.85 -5.18
CA GLU A 32 -12.63 -13.08 -4.40
C GLU A 32 -11.51 -13.30 -3.39
N ASP A 33 -10.30 -12.77 -3.67
CA ASP A 33 -9.18 -12.85 -2.73
C ASP A 33 -9.49 -12.09 -1.44
N ILE A 34 -10.06 -10.89 -1.56
CA ILE A 34 -10.49 -10.05 -0.43
C ILE A 34 -11.72 -10.65 0.27
N ILE A 35 -12.68 -11.16 -0.49
CA ILE A 35 -13.87 -11.79 0.06
C ILE A 35 -13.51 -12.99 0.95
N GLN A 36 -12.51 -13.79 0.57
CA GLN A 36 -12.03 -14.90 1.40
C GLN A 36 -11.44 -14.43 2.72
N ILE A 37 -10.64 -13.35 2.72
CA ILE A 37 -10.09 -12.77 3.95
C ILE A 37 -11.23 -12.23 4.82
N ARG A 38 -12.13 -11.43 4.26
CA ARG A 38 -13.25 -10.82 4.98
C ARG A 38 -14.09 -11.89 5.67
N LYS A 39 -14.45 -12.97 4.95
CA LYS A 39 -15.19 -14.09 5.51
C LYS A 39 -14.49 -14.70 6.72
N LEU A 40 -13.18 -14.97 6.62
CA LEU A 40 -12.41 -15.52 7.74
C LEU A 40 -12.41 -14.58 8.94
N LEU A 41 -12.20 -13.27 8.71
CA LEU A 41 -12.22 -12.26 9.77
C LEU A 41 -13.59 -12.18 10.45
N ASP A 42 -14.66 -12.11 9.67
CA ASP A 42 -16.04 -11.97 10.18
C ASP A 42 -16.47 -13.17 11.03
N GLU A 43 -16.12 -14.40 10.60
CA GLU A 43 -16.41 -15.64 11.31
C GLU A 43 -15.65 -15.77 12.64
N ASN A 44 -14.54 -15.03 12.82
CA ASN A 44 -13.66 -15.15 13.98
C ASN A 44 -13.57 -13.89 14.85
N GLY A 45 -14.48 -12.93 14.68
CA GLY A 45 -14.55 -11.73 15.51
C GLY A 45 -13.70 -10.55 15.05
N GLY A 46 -13.15 -10.61 13.83
CA GLY A 46 -12.34 -9.54 13.22
C GLY A 46 -13.12 -8.62 12.27
N LYS A 47 -14.41 -8.37 12.50
CA LYS A 47 -15.27 -7.56 11.63
C LYS A 47 -14.79 -6.12 11.44
N ASP A 48 -14.18 -5.56 12.47
CA ASP A 48 -13.70 -4.17 12.47
C ASP A 48 -12.29 -4.03 11.88
N ILE A 49 -11.64 -5.13 11.51
CA ILE A 49 -10.31 -5.10 10.89
C ILE A 49 -10.45 -4.66 9.43
N SER A 50 -9.78 -3.58 9.06
CA SER A 50 -9.74 -3.10 7.68
C SER A 50 -8.82 -3.96 6.80
N ILE A 51 -9.21 -4.18 5.55
CA ILE A 51 -8.42 -4.93 4.57
C ILE A 51 -7.88 -3.96 3.51
N ILE A 52 -6.57 -3.82 3.44
CA ILE A 52 -5.88 -3.07 2.40
C ILE A 52 -5.35 -4.06 1.34
N ALA A 53 -5.89 -3.98 0.13
CA ALA A 53 -5.44 -4.81 -0.99
C ALA A 53 -4.13 -4.26 -1.57
N LYS A 54 -3.06 -5.05 -1.56
CA LYS A 54 -1.80 -4.68 -2.20
C LYS A 54 -1.85 -5.02 -3.68
N ILE A 55 -1.74 -3.98 -4.52
CA ILE A 55 -1.73 -4.11 -5.98
C ILE A 55 -0.27 -4.22 -6.42
N GLU A 56 0.12 -5.42 -6.83
CA GLU A 56 1.51 -5.83 -7.04
C GLU A 56 1.78 -6.43 -8.43
N ASN A 57 0.73 -6.63 -9.23
CA ASN A 57 0.80 -7.27 -10.54
C ASN A 57 -0.24 -6.71 -11.51
N GLN A 58 -0.16 -7.14 -12.79
CA GLN A 58 -1.06 -6.66 -13.85
C GLN A 58 -2.51 -7.08 -13.59
N ASP A 59 -2.75 -8.31 -13.12
CA ASP A 59 -4.12 -8.79 -12.84
C ASP A 59 -4.82 -7.92 -11.81
N GLY A 60 -4.11 -7.51 -10.74
CA GLY A 60 -4.65 -6.59 -9.73
C GLY A 60 -4.97 -5.20 -10.29
N VAL A 61 -4.16 -4.71 -11.23
CA VAL A 61 -4.44 -3.44 -11.94
C VAL A 61 -5.68 -3.57 -12.82
N ASP A 62 -5.79 -4.65 -13.58
CA ASP A 62 -6.91 -4.86 -14.52
C ASP A 62 -8.24 -5.04 -13.78
N ASN A 63 -8.24 -5.67 -12.60
CA ASN A 63 -9.41 -5.94 -11.78
C ASN A 63 -9.65 -4.89 -10.66
N ILE A 64 -8.98 -3.75 -10.71
CA ILE A 64 -8.98 -2.77 -9.61
C ILE A 64 -10.40 -2.29 -9.22
N ASP A 65 -11.31 -2.14 -10.17
CA ASP A 65 -12.66 -1.66 -9.89
C ASP A 65 -13.48 -2.67 -9.08
N ASP A 66 -13.26 -3.96 -9.31
CA ASP A 66 -13.89 -5.05 -8.53
C ASP A 66 -13.25 -5.16 -7.14
N ILE A 67 -11.94 -5.06 -7.04
CA ILE A 67 -11.20 -5.06 -5.79
C ILE A 67 -11.65 -3.88 -4.89
N LEU A 68 -11.77 -2.67 -5.44
CA LEU A 68 -12.20 -1.48 -4.69
C LEU A 68 -13.63 -1.58 -4.14
N ARG A 69 -14.51 -2.40 -4.74
CA ARG A 69 -15.86 -2.63 -4.20
C ARG A 69 -15.86 -3.39 -2.87
N VAL A 70 -14.88 -4.24 -2.64
CA VAL A 70 -14.84 -5.16 -1.50
C VAL A 70 -13.73 -4.88 -0.48
N ALA A 71 -12.65 -4.20 -0.88
CA ALA A 71 -11.57 -3.79 0.00
C ALA A 71 -11.88 -2.48 0.73
N ASP A 72 -11.28 -2.27 1.89
CA ASP A 72 -11.39 -1.00 2.65
C ASP A 72 -10.40 0.06 2.12
N GLY A 73 -9.33 -0.37 1.48
CA GLY A 73 -8.36 0.47 0.79
C GLY A 73 -7.43 -0.34 -0.08
N ILE A 74 -6.51 0.34 -0.76
CA ILE A 74 -5.49 -0.28 -1.61
C ILE A 74 -4.10 0.24 -1.27
N MET A 75 -3.08 -0.56 -1.58
CA MET A 75 -1.69 -0.15 -1.55
C MET A 75 -1.07 -0.31 -2.93
N VAL A 76 -0.53 0.77 -3.48
CA VAL A 76 0.24 0.77 -4.72
C VAL A 76 1.67 0.34 -4.39
N ALA A 77 1.96 -0.95 -4.54
CA ALA A 77 3.24 -1.56 -4.17
C ALA A 77 4.21 -1.53 -5.36
N ARG A 78 4.81 -0.36 -5.60
CA ARG A 78 5.58 -0.07 -6.82
C ARG A 78 6.77 -1.00 -7.04
N GLY A 79 7.44 -1.43 -5.97
CA GLY A 79 8.59 -2.33 -6.05
C GLY A 79 8.23 -3.69 -6.63
N ASP A 80 7.21 -4.33 -6.05
CA ASP A 80 6.75 -5.65 -6.49
C ASP A 80 6.09 -5.56 -7.88
N MET A 81 5.32 -4.51 -8.13
CA MET A 81 4.71 -4.23 -9.44
C MET A 81 5.77 -4.14 -10.56
N GLY A 82 6.93 -3.53 -10.28
CA GLY A 82 8.03 -3.39 -11.24
C GLY A 82 8.72 -4.70 -11.63
N VAL A 83 8.38 -5.82 -11.01
CA VAL A 83 8.88 -7.15 -11.41
C VAL A 83 8.14 -7.67 -12.64
N GLU A 84 6.83 -7.39 -12.77
CA GLU A 84 6.00 -7.88 -13.89
C GLU A 84 5.69 -6.78 -14.91
N ILE A 85 5.48 -5.56 -14.44
CA ILE A 85 5.05 -4.43 -15.28
C ILE A 85 6.27 -3.61 -15.71
N PRO A 86 6.37 -3.20 -16.98
CA PRO A 86 7.45 -2.32 -17.42
C PRO A 86 7.55 -1.08 -16.53
N PHE A 87 8.74 -0.78 -16.03
CA PHE A 87 8.99 0.27 -15.06
C PHE A 87 8.47 1.66 -15.51
N VAL A 88 8.50 1.91 -16.82
CA VAL A 88 8.01 3.17 -17.42
C VAL A 88 6.49 3.35 -17.32
N GLU A 89 5.72 2.27 -17.10
CA GLU A 89 4.27 2.32 -16.96
C GLU A 89 3.83 2.59 -15.51
N ILE A 90 4.68 2.32 -14.53
CA ILE A 90 4.35 2.42 -13.10
C ILE A 90 3.84 3.81 -12.71
N PRO A 91 4.43 4.94 -13.15
CA PRO A 91 3.93 6.26 -12.78
C PRO A 91 2.51 6.53 -13.29
N ARG A 92 2.17 6.03 -14.48
CA ARG A 92 0.82 6.15 -15.05
C ARG A 92 -0.17 5.30 -14.24
N ILE A 93 0.17 4.05 -13.98
CA ILE A 93 -0.65 3.12 -13.21
C ILE A 93 -0.86 3.64 -11.79
N GLN A 94 0.18 4.14 -11.12
CA GLN A 94 0.06 4.77 -9.80
C GLN A 94 -1.00 5.87 -9.79
N LYS A 95 -0.95 6.81 -10.74
CA LYS A 95 -1.92 7.90 -10.83
C LYS A 95 -3.34 7.37 -11.04
N GLU A 96 -3.51 6.39 -11.89
CA GLU A 96 -4.80 5.75 -12.15
C GLU A 96 -5.35 5.07 -10.90
N LEU A 97 -4.54 4.29 -10.19
CA LEU A 97 -4.94 3.60 -8.96
C LEU A 97 -5.30 4.58 -7.84
N ILE A 98 -4.50 5.64 -7.65
CA ILE A 98 -4.79 6.69 -6.67
C ILE A 98 -6.12 7.36 -7.00
N HIS A 99 -6.33 7.75 -8.25
CA HIS A 99 -7.55 8.42 -8.68
C HIS A 99 -8.80 7.52 -8.52
N LYS A 100 -8.71 6.24 -8.88
CA LYS A 100 -9.79 5.28 -8.71
C LYS A 100 -10.12 5.04 -7.22
N GLY A 101 -9.10 4.87 -6.37
CA GLY A 101 -9.27 4.73 -4.93
C GLY A 101 -9.92 5.97 -4.30
N TYR A 102 -9.42 7.15 -4.65
CA TYR A 102 -9.98 8.44 -4.20
C TYR A 102 -11.46 8.60 -4.60
N ASN A 103 -11.79 8.33 -5.87
CA ASN A 103 -13.18 8.42 -6.35
C ASN A 103 -14.11 7.39 -5.71
N ALA A 104 -13.58 6.23 -5.33
CA ALA A 104 -14.33 5.21 -4.60
C ALA A 104 -14.47 5.52 -3.09
N GLY A 105 -13.88 6.63 -2.60
CA GLY A 105 -13.86 6.98 -1.19
C GLY A 105 -13.04 6.01 -0.33
N LYS A 106 -12.04 5.36 -0.93
CA LYS A 106 -11.17 4.37 -0.29
C LYS A 106 -9.81 4.94 0.04
N GLN A 107 -9.17 4.41 1.08
CA GLN A 107 -7.79 4.77 1.42
C GLN A 107 -6.83 4.23 0.37
N VAL A 108 -5.85 5.06 0.00
CA VAL A 108 -4.77 4.66 -0.91
C VAL A 108 -3.43 4.92 -0.24
N ILE A 109 -2.60 3.88 -0.20
CA ILE A 109 -1.23 3.96 0.33
C ILE A 109 -0.27 3.82 -0.84
N THR A 110 0.60 4.79 -1.07
CA THR A 110 1.69 4.68 -2.05
C THR A 110 2.95 4.18 -1.35
N ALA A 111 3.49 3.06 -1.83
CA ALA A 111 4.53 2.31 -1.12
C ALA A 111 5.77 2.07 -1.98
N THR A 112 6.88 1.89 -1.28
CA THR A 112 8.22 1.50 -1.74
C THR A 112 8.98 2.55 -2.52
N GLN A 113 10.28 2.66 -2.22
CA GLN A 113 11.22 3.57 -2.88
C GLN A 113 10.77 5.06 -2.89
N MET A 114 10.13 5.49 -1.81
CA MET A 114 9.67 6.89 -1.69
C MET A 114 10.85 7.83 -1.43
N LEU A 115 11.69 7.51 -0.44
CA LEU A 115 12.87 8.27 -0.02
C LEU A 115 14.09 7.36 0.14
N ASP A 116 14.30 6.45 -0.80
CA ASP A 116 15.28 5.35 -0.73
C ASP A 116 16.72 5.83 -0.47
N SER A 117 17.11 6.99 -1.04
CA SER A 117 18.43 7.57 -0.80
C SER A 117 18.67 7.90 0.68
N MET A 118 17.62 8.16 1.46
CA MET A 118 17.70 8.46 2.89
C MET A 118 18.02 7.25 3.77
N ILE A 119 18.06 6.05 3.22
CA ILE A 119 18.69 4.90 3.91
C ILE A 119 20.15 5.24 4.29
N LYS A 120 20.86 5.99 3.45
CA LYS A 120 22.28 6.33 3.63
C LYS A 120 22.56 7.83 3.75
N ASN A 121 21.66 8.69 3.32
CA ASN A 121 21.87 10.14 3.28
C ASN A 121 20.88 10.88 4.20
N PRO A 122 21.30 12.00 4.82
CA PRO A 122 20.43 12.76 5.72
C PRO A 122 19.36 13.60 5.01
N ARG A 123 19.38 13.64 3.66
CA ARG A 123 18.42 14.38 2.84
C ARG A 123 18.03 13.58 1.61
N PRO A 124 16.78 13.69 1.14
CA PRO A 124 16.34 13.04 -0.09
C PRO A 124 16.94 13.74 -1.32
N THR A 125 16.89 13.06 -2.44
CA THR A 125 17.14 13.69 -3.74
C THR A 125 15.93 14.54 -4.15
N ARG A 126 16.17 15.50 -5.07
CA ARG A 126 15.07 16.30 -5.64
C ARG A 126 14.04 15.42 -6.35
N ALA A 127 14.45 14.35 -6.99
CA ALA A 127 13.54 13.43 -7.67
C ALA A 127 12.61 12.71 -6.68
N GLU A 128 13.14 12.25 -5.54
CA GLU A 128 12.33 11.61 -4.48
C GLU A 128 11.36 12.60 -3.84
N THR A 129 11.81 13.82 -3.53
CA THR A 129 10.91 14.87 -3.03
C THR A 129 9.77 15.15 -4.00
N THR A 130 10.07 15.19 -5.30
CA THR A 130 9.04 15.37 -6.35
C THR A 130 8.11 14.19 -6.43
N ASP A 131 8.60 12.96 -6.29
CA ASP A 131 7.80 11.73 -6.31
C ASP A 131 6.79 11.70 -5.15
N VAL A 132 7.27 11.97 -3.92
CA VAL A 132 6.40 12.08 -2.73
C VAL A 132 5.35 13.17 -2.92
N ALA A 133 5.75 14.36 -3.33
CA ALA A 133 4.84 15.47 -3.56
C ALA A 133 3.77 15.13 -4.61
N ASN A 134 4.16 14.51 -5.72
CA ASN A 134 3.21 14.09 -6.75
C ASN A 134 2.20 13.06 -6.22
N ALA A 135 2.63 12.06 -5.45
CA ALA A 135 1.72 11.09 -4.85
C ALA A 135 0.66 11.78 -3.97
N ILE A 136 1.08 12.78 -3.17
CA ILE A 136 0.19 13.55 -2.32
C ILE A 136 -0.78 14.41 -3.14
N TYR A 137 -0.29 15.13 -4.16
CA TYR A 137 -1.14 15.93 -5.04
C TYR A 137 -2.10 15.10 -5.87
N ASP A 138 -1.74 13.87 -6.22
CA ASP A 138 -2.62 12.91 -6.89
C ASP A 138 -3.74 12.37 -5.97
N GLY A 139 -3.63 12.55 -4.66
CA GLY A 139 -4.65 12.22 -3.67
C GLY A 139 -4.40 10.93 -2.88
N THR A 140 -3.14 10.46 -2.77
CA THR A 140 -2.81 9.35 -1.87
C THR A 140 -3.15 9.71 -0.42
N SER A 141 -3.68 8.75 0.34
CA SER A 141 -4.05 8.97 1.75
C SER A 141 -2.84 8.89 2.69
N ALA A 142 -1.86 8.08 2.30
CA ALA A 142 -0.61 7.88 3.03
C ALA A 142 0.51 7.45 2.09
N ILE A 143 1.74 7.66 2.51
CA ILE A 143 2.93 7.03 1.93
C ILE A 143 3.50 6.01 2.93
N MET A 144 4.11 4.95 2.43
CA MET A 144 4.79 3.97 3.27
C MET A 144 6.30 4.04 3.08
N LEU A 145 7.01 4.23 4.18
CA LEU A 145 8.46 4.12 4.27
C LEU A 145 8.80 2.71 4.78
N SER A 146 9.78 2.07 4.19
CA SER A 146 10.20 0.69 4.51
C SER A 146 11.63 0.67 5.06
N GLY A 147 12.61 0.38 4.21
CA GLY A 147 14.02 0.36 4.57
C GLY A 147 14.54 1.69 5.09
N GLU A 148 13.96 2.79 4.64
CA GLU A 148 14.30 4.15 5.03
C GLU A 148 14.18 4.35 6.55
N THR A 149 13.14 3.79 7.17
CA THR A 149 12.90 3.87 8.62
C THR A 149 13.41 2.64 9.37
N ALA A 150 13.22 1.44 8.81
CA ALA A 150 13.51 0.18 9.50
C ALA A 150 15.01 -0.12 9.61
N ALA A 151 15.81 0.30 8.63
CA ALA A 151 17.25 0.02 8.54
C ALA A 151 18.10 1.23 8.13
N GLY A 152 17.48 2.39 7.92
CA GLY A 152 18.17 3.61 7.51
C GLY A 152 19.01 4.22 8.62
N ALA A 153 20.04 4.96 8.23
CA ALA A 153 20.93 5.67 9.16
C ALA A 153 20.29 6.91 9.79
N TYR A 154 19.22 7.44 9.18
CA TYR A 154 18.60 8.72 9.56
C TYR A 154 17.07 8.63 9.72
N PRO A 155 16.51 7.65 10.47
CA PRO A 155 15.07 7.44 10.52
C PRO A 155 14.29 8.64 11.07
N CYS A 156 14.87 9.40 11.99
CA CYS A 156 14.21 10.57 12.58
C CYS A 156 14.09 11.77 11.64
N LEU A 157 14.97 11.89 10.62
CA LEU A 157 14.94 13.01 9.67
C LEU A 157 13.84 12.83 8.62
N LEU A 158 13.29 11.65 8.47
CA LEU A 158 12.26 11.35 7.48
C LEU A 158 10.94 12.09 7.77
N TYR A 159 10.63 12.36 9.03
CA TYR A 159 9.47 13.16 9.42
C TYR A 159 9.51 14.60 8.90
N THR A 160 10.70 15.18 8.81
CA THR A 160 10.89 16.57 8.36
C THR A 160 11.17 16.67 6.87
N SER A 161 11.36 15.55 6.21
CA SER A 161 11.63 15.48 4.76
C SER A 161 10.37 15.14 3.95
N ASP A 162 9.23 14.94 4.61
CA ASP A 162 7.94 14.74 3.97
C ASP A 162 7.48 16.06 3.34
N ALA A 163 7.24 16.04 2.04
CA ALA A 163 6.77 17.21 1.28
C ALA A 163 5.45 17.80 1.81
N ALA A 164 4.64 17.04 2.55
CA ALA A 164 3.42 17.51 3.17
C ALA A 164 3.68 18.43 4.37
N ASP A 165 4.77 18.24 5.12
CA ASP A 165 5.12 19.10 6.23
C ASP A 165 5.76 20.42 5.76
N GLU A 166 6.51 20.41 4.67
CA GLU A 166 7.07 21.61 4.06
C GLU A 166 5.99 22.50 3.41
N ALA A 167 4.90 21.94 2.94
CA ALA A 167 3.77 22.69 2.36
C ALA A 167 2.88 23.38 3.42
N ARG A 168 3.07 23.09 4.71
CA ARG A 168 2.30 23.67 5.84
C ARG A 168 3.07 24.75 6.63
N SER A 169 4.36 24.89 6.37
CA SER A 169 5.23 25.93 6.94
C SER A 169 5.37 27.12 6.01
#